data_a8a5514c74a120b3b9d86682648966fc
#
_entry.id   a8a5514c74a120b3b9d86682648966fc
#
_cell.length_a   1.000
_cell.length_b   1.000
_cell.length_c   1.000
_cell.angle_alpha   90.00
_cell.angle_beta   90.00
_cell.angle_gamma   90.00
#
_symmetry.space_group_name_H-M   'P 1'
#
loop_
_entity.id
_entity.type
_entity.pdbx_description
1 polymer ?
#
loop_
_entity_poly.entity_id
_entity_poly.type
_entity_poly.pdbx_seq_one_letter_code
_entity_poly.pdbx_strand_id
1 'polypeptide(L)'
;MEPGSTFKTVSLMAALDDGKIDMGDSLRVYKDGWSYHGSKHSDAHPADTIYSIRQAMAVSSNIALAKIVTEGYDGSAKKFVKKLKNMGLCDSVDYTIPGAKQALINVPNDTVTISKMAYGYSVELSPLQMLMFYNGIANDGKMITPLMVREIRKNGKVVEVFESSVVNSNLCSASTLKGIRACLHDVVWNDTLGTASVNPWGTRKAQSDLVAIAGKTGTAQILEKGYSNRRHRMSFVGYFPEENPQYTCICVIHGPQWPYDAGMDCGSVVRQIAEKTMAYAGEYVIKNGKLEIVVNK
;
A
#
# COMPACT_ATOMS: atom_id res chain seq x y z
N MET A 1 4.54 7.21 -11.40
CA MET A 1 3.88 5.99 -11.88
C MET A 1 2.52 5.81 -11.25
N GLU A 2 1.55 5.22 -11.95
CA GLU A 2 0.30 4.83 -11.32
C GLU A 2 0.55 3.70 -10.29
N PRO A 3 0.17 3.89 -9.02
CA PRO A 3 0.46 2.93 -7.95
C PRO A 3 -0.45 1.68 -7.98
N GLY A 4 -1.58 1.74 -8.70
CA GLY A 4 -2.56 0.67 -8.73
C GLY A 4 -3.12 0.35 -7.34
N SER A 5 -3.39 -0.93 -7.07
CA SER A 5 -4.10 -1.36 -5.86
C SER A 5 -3.42 -1.06 -4.53
N THR A 6 -2.14 -0.65 -4.49
CA THR A 6 -1.53 -0.16 -3.26
C THR A 6 -2.14 1.16 -2.81
N PHE A 7 -2.67 1.96 -3.74
CA PHE A 7 -3.37 3.21 -3.46
C PHE A 7 -4.73 3.02 -2.77
N LYS A 8 -5.32 1.83 -2.84
CA LYS A 8 -6.59 1.54 -2.14
C LYS A 8 -6.51 1.78 -0.64
N THR A 9 -5.35 1.57 -0.04
CA THR A 9 -5.09 1.90 1.37
C THR A 9 -5.23 3.39 1.63
N VAL A 10 -4.71 4.23 0.72
CA VAL A 10 -4.87 5.69 0.77
C VAL A 10 -6.35 6.08 0.67
N SER A 11 -7.04 5.53 -0.32
CA SER A 11 -8.44 5.85 -0.59
C SER A 11 -9.37 5.43 0.55
N LEU A 12 -9.16 4.24 1.10
CA LEU A 12 -9.92 3.77 2.25
C LEU A 12 -9.64 4.61 3.49
N MET A 13 -8.37 4.93 3.78
CA MET A 13 -8.01 5.79 4.91
C MET A 13 -8.67 7.16 4.78
N ALA A 14 -8.65 7.76 3.60
CA ALA A 14 -9.30 9.04 3.34
C ALA A 14 -10.81 8.99 3.63
N ALA A 15 -11.50 7.94 3.16
CA ALA A 15 -12.93 7.79 3.34
C ALA A 15 -13.34 7.50 4.80
N LEU A 16 -12.60 6.64 5.48
CA LEU A 16 -12.82 6.33 6.91
C LEU A 16 -12.60 7.58 7.79
N ASP A 17 -11.51 8.29 7.56
CA ASP A 17 -11.16 9.45 8.37
C ASP A 17 -12.10 10.64 8.17
N ASP A 18 -12.69 10.78 6.98
CA ASP A 18 -13.74 11.76 6.69
C ASP A 18 -15.16 11.28 7.07
N GLY A 19 -15.30 10.10 7.73
CA GLY A 19 -16.58 9.53 8.12
C GLY A 19 -17.51 9.24 6.96
N LYS A 20 -16.95 8.87 5.79
CA LYS A 20 -17.71 8.53 4.58
C LYS A 20 -18.16 7.07 4.57
N ILE A 21 -17.49 6.27 5.34
CA ILE A 21 -17.77 4.85 5.57
C ILE A 21 -17.21 4.45 6.92
N ASP A 22 -17.76 3.40 7.54
CA ASP A 22 -17.29 2.84 8.79
C ASP A 22 -16.74 1.43 8.59
N MET A 23 -15.83 0.99 9.48
CA MET A 23 -15.25 -0.37 9.43
C MET A 23 -16.30 -1.48 9.59
N GLY A 24 -17.46 -1.17 10.16
CA GLY A 24 -18.61 -2.08 10.30
C GLY A 24 -19.45 -2.22 9.03
N ASP A 25 -19.24 -1.37 8.04
CA ASP A 25 -20.02 -1.38 6.81
C ASP A 25 -19.63 -2.55 5.89
N SER A 26 -20.54 -2.79 4.93
CA SER A 26 -20.39 -3.83 3.92
C SER A 26 -20.83 -3.31 2.55
N LEU A 27 -20.21 -3.83 1.51
CA LEU A 27 -20.42 -3.38 0.12
C LEU A 27 -20.75 -4.55 -0.79
N ARG A 28 -21.82 -4.39 -1.58
CA ARG A 28 -22.16 -5.34 -2.62
C ARG A 28 -21.23 -5.13 -3.83
N VAL A 29 -20.62 -6.22 -4.27
CA VAL A 29 -19.87 -6.34 -5.54
C VAL A 29 -20.58 -7.26 -6.49
N TYR A 30 -20.26 -7.18 -7.79
CA TYR A 30 -20.98 -7.85 -8.85
C TYR A 30 -19.99 -8.59 -9.77
N LYS A 31 -20.33 -9.82 -10.12
CA LYS A 31 -19.53 -10.66 -11.01
C LYS A 31 -19.33 -10.02 -12.39
N ASP A 32 -20.39 -9.41 -12.92
CA ASP A 32 -20.34 -8.77 -14.24
C ASP A 32 -19.76 -7.36 -14.22
N GLY A 33 -19.30 -6.91 -13.04
CA GLY A 33 -18.76 -5.57 -12.82
C GLY A 33 -19.84 -4.55 -12.42
N TRP A 34 -19.38 -3.35 -12.11
CA TRP A 34 -20.18 -2.19 -11.74
C TRP A 34 -19.84 -1.02 -12.64
N SER A 35 -20.83 -0.24 -13.05
CA SER A 35 -20.63 0.92 -13.92
C SER A 35 -20.91 2.23 -13.20
N TYR A 36 -20.02 3.19 -13.39
CA TYR A 36 -20.15 4.56 -12.90
C TYR A 36 -20.02 5.53 -14.07
N HIS A 37 -21.10 6.27 -14.38
CA HIS A 37 -21.17 7.17 -15.55
C HIS A 37 -20.64 6.55 -16.85
N GLY A 38 -20.98 5.28 -17.13
CA GLY A 38 -20.56 4.56 -18.32
C GLY A 38 -19.17 3.91 -18.25
N SER A 39 -18.38 4.20 -17.21
CA SER A 39 -17.10 3.50 -16.96
C SER A 39 -17.34 2.21 -16.20
N LYS A 40 -16.98 1.08 -16.80
CA LYS A 40 -17.11 -0.24 -16.17
C LYS A 40 -15.91 -0.54 -15.30
N HIS A 41 -16.18 -1.01 -14.08
CA HIS A 41 -15.19 -1.47 -13.09
C HIS A 41 -15.40 -2.97 -12.86
N SER A 42 -14.32 -3.73 -12.77
CA SER A 42 -14.32 -5.16 -12.50
C SER A 42 -13.24 -5.53 -11.49
N ASP A 43 -13.49 -6.58 -10.75
CA ASP A 43 -12.54 -7.18 -9.84
C ASP A 43 -11.71 -8.26 -10.54
N ALA A 44 -10.50 -8.52 -10.04
CA ALA A 44 -9.64 -9.59 -10.54
C ALA A 44 -10.24 -10.98 -10.25
N HIS A 45 -10.99 -11.09 -9.16
CA HIS A 45 -11.76 -12.27 -8.76
C HIS A 45 -13.24 -11.91 -8.73
N PRO A 46 -13.95 -12.02 -9.87
CA PRO A 46 -15.34 -11.60 -9.97
C PRO A 46 -16.26 -12.44 -9.08
N ALA A 47 -17.11 -11.79 -8.29
CA ALA A 47 -18.07 -12.44 -7.41
C ALA A 47 -19.37 -11.62 -7.29
N ASP A 48 -20.50 -12.31 -7.11
CA ASP A 48 -21.76 -11.71 -6.68
C ASP A 48 -21.89 -11.91 -5.16
N THR A 49 -21.43 -10.95 -4.39
CA THR A 49 -21.38 -11.09 -2.93
C THR A 49 -21.40 -9.73 -2.22
N ILE A 50 -21.47 -9.79 -0.89
CA ILE A 50 -21.29 -8.63 -0.03
C ILE A 50 -19.99 -8.85 0.76
N TYR A 51 -19.07 -7.91 0.64
CA TYR A 51 -17.84 -7.89 1.42
C TYR A 51 -17.92 -6.86 2.55
N SER A 52 -17.46 -7.23 3.74
CA SER A 52 -17.06 -6.23 4.74
C SER A 52 -15.88 -5.40 4.21
N ILE A 53 -15.60 -4.27 4.83
CA ILE A 53 -14.45 -3.41 4.45
C ILE A 53 -13.13 -4.21 4.48
N ARG A 54 -12.92 -5.04 5.49
CA ARG A 54 -11.74 -5.89 5.60
C ARG A 54 -11.64 -6.90 4.46
N GLN A 55 -12.73 -7.58 4.15
CA GLN A 55 -12.77 -8.54 3.03
C GLN A 55 -12.53 -7.85 1.68
N ALA A 56 -13.15 -6.69 1.44
CA ALA A 56 -12.93 -5.91 0.21
C ALA A 56 -11.46 -5.52 0.02
N MET A 57 -10.76 -5.19 1.10
CA MET A 57 -9.32 -4.90 1.07
C MET A 57 -8.47 -6.17 0.89
N ALA A 58 -8.84 -7.28 1.52
CA ALA A 58 -8.14 -8.55 1.40
C ALA A 58 -8.16 -9.09 -0.04
N VAL A 59 -9.34 -9.12 -0.68
CA VAL A 59 -9.48 -9.52 -2.11
C VAL A 59 -9.04 -8.43 -3.08
N SER A 60 -8.71 -7.24 -2.58
CA SER A 60 -8.35 -6.09 -3.40
C SER A 60 -9.43 -5.68 -4.41
N SER A 61 -10.72 -5.57 -3.97
CA SER A 61 -11.84 -5.20 -4.84
C SER A 61 -11.71 -3.78 -5.40
N ASN A 62 -11.73 -3.64 -6.72
CA ASN A 62 -11.81 -2.35 -7.41
C ASN A 62 -13.20 -1.75 -7.27
N ILE A 63 -14.24 -2.60 -7.39
CA ILE A 63 -15.64 -2.20 -7.31
C ILE A 63 -15.95 -1.58 -5.96
N ALA A 64 -15.52 -2.24 -4.87
CA ALA A 64 -15.76 -1.74 -3.53
C ALA A 64 -15.12 -0.37 -3.31
N LEU A 65 -13.84 -0.22 -3.67
CA LEU A 65 -13.14 1.05 -3.49
C LEU A 65 -13.66 2.17 -4.40
N ALA A 66 -14.04 1.84 -5.64
CA ALA A 66 -14.68 2.80 -6.53
C ALA A 66 -16.00 3.31 -5.94
N LYS A 67 -16.85 2.43 -5.40
CA LYS A 67 -18.11 2.82 -4.73
C LYS A 67 -17.84 3.68 -3.49
N ILE A 68 -16.96 3.27 -2.60
CA ILE A 68 -16.60 4.02 -1.40
C ILE A 68 -16.22 5.47 -1.74
N VAL A 69 -15.34 5.65 -2.73
CA VAL A 69 -14.83 6.98 -3.06
C VAL A 69 -15.88 7.79 -3.82
N THR A 70 -16.57 7.20 -4.80
CA THR A 70 -17.56 7.95 -5.59
C THR A 70 -18.77 8.35 -4.75
N GLU A 71 -19.32 7.45 -3.95
CA GLU A 71 -20.46 7.71 -3.09
C GLU A 71 -20.05 8.62 -1.92
N GLY A 72 -18.94 8.34 -1.25
CA GLY A 72 -18.48 9.09 -0.09
C GLY A 72 -18.12 10.55 -0.38
N TYR A 73 -17.64 10.84 -1.58
CA TYR A 73 -17.29 12.20 -2.00
C TYR A 73 -18.29 12.82 -2.98
N ASP A 74 -19.50 12.27 -3.09
CA ASP A 74 -20.58 12.73 -3.98
C ASP A 74 -20.13 12.90 -5.45
N GLY A 75 -19.30 12.02 -5.95
CA GLY A 75 -18.68 12.10 -7.27
C GLY A 75 -17.68 13.24 -7.44
N SER A 76 -17.34 13.97 -6.38
CA SER A 76 -16.47 15.15 -6.45
C SER A 76 -14.99 14.80 -6.30
N ALA A 77 -14.28 14.65 -7.41
CA ALA A 77 -12.83 14.48 -7.40
C ALA A 77 -12.10 15.61 -6.67
N LYS A 78 -12.63 16.84 -6.71
CA LYS A 78 -12.07 17.99 -5.99
C LYS A 78 -12.07 17.77 -4.48
N LYS A 79 -13.17 17.25 -3.91
CA LYS A 79 -13.26 16.93 -2.48
C LYS A 79 -12.26 15.83 -2.12
N PHE A 80 -12.20 14.76 -2.91
CA PHE A 80 -11.27 13.65 -2.70
C PHE A 80 -9.80 14.09 -2.78
N VAL A 81 -9.40 14.80 -3.84
CA VAL A 81 -8.03 15.33 -3.99
C VAL A 81 -7.66 16.29 -2.85
N LYS A 82 -8.62 17.12 -2.37
CA LYS A 82 -8.40 17.98 -1.19
C LYS A 82 -8.04 17.13 0.04
N LYS A 83 -8.74 16.01 0.27
CA LYS A 83 -8.40 15.12 1.38
C LYS A 83 -7.01 14.51 1.21
N LEU A 84 -6.64 14.04 0.00
CA LEU A 84 -5.31 13.51 -0.28
C LEU A 84 -4.19 14.54 -0.01
N LYS A 85 -4.44 15.81 -0.35
CA LYS A 85 -3.53 16.92 -0.01
C LYS A 85 -3.38 17.09 1.50
N ASN A 86 -4.48 17.09 2.23
CA ASN A 86 -4.45 17.19 3.69
C ASN A 86 -3.70 16.03 4.36
N MET A 87 -3.64 14.88 3.71
CA MET A 87 -2.83 13.73 4.14
C MET A 87 -1.33 13.87 3.79
N GLY A 88 -0.92 14.96 3.11
CA GLY A 88 0.48 15.20 2.73
C GLY A 88 0.94 14.46 1.47
N LEU A 89 0.03 13.83 0.72
CA LEU A 89 0.39 13.04 -0.47
C LEU A 89 0.73 13.89 -1.70
N CYS A 90 0.34 15.14 -1.70
CA CYS A 90 0.58 16.08 -2.81
C CYS A 90 1.66 17.12 -2.46
N ASP A 91 2.23 17.04 -1.27
CA ASP A 91 3.23 18.01 -0.83
C ASP A 91 4.56 17.77 -1.57
N SER A 92 5.26 18.86 -1.83
CA SER A 92 6.63 18.78 -2.32
C SER A 92 7.52 18.25 -1.21
N VAL A 93 8.17 17.13 -1.46
CA VAL A 93 9.12 16.52 -0.53
C VAL A 93 10.51 16.74 -1.07
N ASP A 94 11.37 17.31 -0.24
CA ASP A 94 12.79 17.40 -0.57
C ASP A 94 13.42 16.01 -0.41
N TYR A 95 13.60 15.35 -1.54
CA TYR A 95 14.31 14.09 -1.59
C TYR A 95 15.79 14.38 -1.82
N THR A 96 16.64 13.87 -0.96
CA THR A 96 18.11 13.91 -1.16
C THR A 96 18.56 13.00 -2.33
N ILE A 97 17.64 12.55 -3.16
CA ILE A 97 17.89 11.69 -4.33
C ILE A 97 17.78 12.53 -5.60
N PRO A 98 18.88 12.74 -6.36
CA PRO A 98 18.83 13.45 -7.61
C PRO A 98 17.82 12.84 -8.59
N GLY A 99 16.96 13.67 -9.19
CA GLY A 99 15.95 13.24 -10.17
C GLY A 99 14.69 12.60 -9.58
N ALA A 100 14.53 12.58 -8.27
CA ALA A 100 13.29 12.13 -7.63
C ALA A 100 12.12 13.03 -8.05
N LYS A 101 11.05 12.41 -8.57
CA LYS A 101 9.85 13.14 -9.02
C LYS A 101 8.85 13.28 -7.89
N GLN A 102 8.19 14.44 -7.86
CA GLN A 102 7.08 14.70 -6.95
C GLN A 102 5.81 13.96 -7.38
N ALA A 103 4.85 13.84 -6.46
CA ALA A 103 3.54 13.30 -6.75
C ALA A 103 2.80 14.16 -7.77
N LEU A 104 2.05 13.53 -8.67
CA LEU A 104 1.16 14.20 -9.58
C LEU A 104 -0.26 13.66 -9.36
N ILE A 105 -1.04 14.42 -8.57
CA ILE A 105 -2.44 14.12 -8.26
C ILE A 105 -3.26 15.36 -8.62
N ASN A 106 -3.81 15.36 -9.82
CA ASN A 106 -4.61 16.47 -10.34
C ASN A 106 -6.11 16.24 -10.13
N VAL A 107 -6.87 17.32 -10.02
CA VAL A 107 -8.33 17.24 -10.10
C VAL A 107 -8.70 17.03 -11.57
N PRO A 108 -9.33 15.90 -11.94
CA PRO A 108 -9.76 15.67 -13.31
C PRO A 108 -10.90 16.62 -13.70
N ASN A 109 -11.01 16.87 -15.01
CA ASN A 109 -12.06 17.73 -15.57
C ASN A 109 -13.37 16.98 -15.87
N ASP A 110 -13.44 15.70 -15.51
CA ASP A 110 -14.60 14.83 -15.73
C ASP A 110 -15.06 14.19 -14.42
N THR A 111 -16.29 13.66 -14.42
CA THR A 111 -16.91 13.03 -13.25
C THR A 111 -16.58 11.52 -13.14
N VAL A 112 -15.95 10.93 -14.14
CA VAL A 112 -15.70 9.48 -14.22
C VAL A 112 -14.38 9.12 -13.57
N THR A 113 -13.36 9.95 -13.76
CA THR A 113 -11.98 9.66 -13.36
C THR A 113 -11.82 9.41 -11.86
N ILE A 114 -12.65 10.03 -11.01
CA ILE A 114 -12.64 9.80 -9.55
C ILE A 114 -12.79 8.30 -9.21
N SER A 115 -13.62 7.58 -9.96
CA SER A 115 -13.83 6.14 -9.74
C SER A 115 -12.58 5.31 -10.00
N LYS A 116 -11.73 5.74 -10.94
CA LYS A 116 -10.44 5.10 -11.26
C LYS A 116 -9.36 5.53 -10.27
N MET A 117 -9.38 6.78 -9.81
CA MET A 117 -8.47 7.27 -8.77
C MET A 117 -8.59 6.44 -7.48
N ALA A 118 -9.79 5.96 -7.17
CA ALA A 118 -10.07 5.14 -5.98
C ALA A 118 -9.16 3.90 -5.85
N TYR A 119 -8.67 3.34 -6.95
CA TYR A 119 -7.78 2.18 -6.94
C TYR A 119 -6.46 2.42 -7.67
N GLY A 120 -6.03 3.70 -7.74
CA GLY A 120 -4.68 4.10 -8.07
C GLY A 120 -4.37 4.29 -9.56
N TYR A 121 -5.40 4.58 -10.39
CA TYR A 121 -5.22 5.09 -11.74
C TYR A 121 -5.45 6.59 -11.81
N SER A 122 -4.91 7.26 -12.81
CA SER A 122 -4.98 8.73 -12.96
C SER A 122 -4.38 9.50 -11.77
N VAL A 123 -3.50 8.86 -11.01
CA VAL A 123 -2.64 9.43 -9.98
C VAL A 123 -1.23 8.91 -10.19
N GLU A 124 -0.23 9.77 -10.00
CA GLU A 124 1.16 9.35 -10.14
C GLU A 124 1.92 9.58 -8.84
N LEU A 125 2.53 8.50 -8.34
CA LEU A 125 3.37 8.48 -7.16
C LEU A 125 4.64 7.68 -7.46
N SER A 126 5.76 8.09 -6.90
CA SER A 126 6.96 7.25 -6.91
C SER A 126 6.81 6.08 -5.93
N PRO A 127 7.54 4.96 -6.10
CA PRO A 127 7.60 3.90 -5.09
C PRO A 127 8.00 4.44 -3.70
N LEU A 128 8.89 5.43 -3.67
CA LEU A 128 9.33 6.04 -2.42
C LEU A 128 8.20 6.80 -1.71
N GLN A 129 7.35 7.52 -2.46
CA GLN A 129 6.18 8.20 -1.88
C GLN A 129 5.16 7.21 -1.32
N MET A 130 4.93 6.10 -2.02
CA MET A 130 4.10 5.01 -1.48
C MET A 130 4.72 4.41 -0.22
N LEU A 131 6.04 4.18 -0.21
CA LEU A 131 6.75 3.70 0.97
C LEU A 131 6.64 4.67 2.15
N MET A 132 6.77 5.98 1.91
CA MET A 132 6.60 7.02 2.94
C MET A 132 5.19 6.97 3.57
N PHE A 133 4.16 6.80 2.75
CA PHE A 133 2.79 6.70 3.23
C PHE A 133 2.59 5.45 4.13
N TYR A 134 3.09 4.29 3.70
CA TYR A 134 3.03 3.07 4.51
C TYR A 134 3.94 3.14 5.75
N ASN A 135 5.06 3.85 5.66
CA ASN A 135 5.86 4.18 6.83
C ASN A 135 5.06 5.04 7.84
N GLY A 136 4.28 6.00 7.36
CA GLY A 136 3.37 6.77 8.23
C GLY A 136 2.34 5.89 8.93
N ILE A 137 1.78 4.86 8.27
CA ILE A 137 0.90 3.88 8.91
C ILE A 137 1.64 3.08 10.00
N ALA A 138 2.85 2.62 9.70
CA ALA A 138 3.71 1.88 10.62
C ALA A 138 4.16 2.75 11.82
N ASN A 139 4.38 4.04 11.60
CA ASN A 139 4.86 5.04 12.56
C ASN A 139 3.71 5.83 13.21
N ASP A 140 2.64 5.14 13.61
CA ASP A 140 1.49 5.68 14.34
C ASP A 140 0.84 6.92 13.73
N GLY A 141 0.80 6.97 12.40
CA GLY A 141 0.20 8.06 11.63
C GLY A 141 1.15 9.21 11.33
N LYS A 142 2.40 9.16 11.77
CA LYS A 142 3.39 10.20 11.54
C LYS A 142 4.21 9.91 10.28
N MET A 143 3.97 10.65 9.21
CA MET A 143 4.72 10.55 7.95
C MET A 143 5.95 11.45 7.96
N ILE A 144 7.11 10.89 7.65
CA ILE A 144 8.41 11.57 7.66
C ILE A 144 9.09 11.52 6.29
N THR A 145 10.03 12.44 6.03
CA THR A 145 10.86 12.38 4.83
C THR A 145 11.88 11.23 4.92
N PRO A 146 12.14 10.53 3.81
CA PRO A 146 13.18 9.52 3.79
C PRO A 146 14.57 10.16 3.91
N LEU A 147 15.43 9.59 4.72
CA LEU A 147 16.79 10.03 4.93
C LEU A 147 17.76 9.05 4.25
N MET A 148 18.42 9.50 3.16
CA MET A 148 19.38 8.67 2.42
C MET A 148 20.80 8.79 2.98
N VAL A 149 21.15 9.95 3.53
CA VAL A 149 22.45 10.23 4.14
C VAL A 149 22.22 10.68 5.57
N ARG A 150 22.73 9.94 6.51
CA ARG A 150 22.63 10.26 7.95
C ARG A 150 23.67 11.28 8.39
N GLU A 151 24.91 11.13 7.92
CA GLU A 151 26.02 11.99 8.30
C GLU A 151 27.14 11.99 7.26
N ILE A 152 27.88 13.07 7.21
CA ILE A 152 29.14 13.18 6.46
C ILE A 152 30.29 13.13 7.45
N ARG A 153 31.31 12.31 7.16
CA ARG A 153 32.53 12.22 7.96
C ARG A 153 33.76 12.65 7.16
N LYS A 154 34.66 13.39 7.81
CA LYS A 154 35.97 13.75 7.28
C LYS A 154 37.03 13.33 8.30
N ASN A 155 37.99 12.48 7.87
CA ASN A 155 39.05 11.94 8.75
C ASN A 155 38.49 11.28 10.04
N GLY A 156 37.38 10.52 9.91
CA GLY A 156 36.72 9.84 11.02
C GLY A 156 35.83 10.73 11.91
N LYS A 157 35.88 12.05 11.76
CA LYS A 157 35.06 13.00 12.53
C LYS A 157 33.79 13.34 11.76
N VAL A 158 32.67 13.38 12.47
CA VAL A 158 31.39 13.84 11.93
C VAL A 158 31.49 15.33 11.66
N VAL A 159 31.22 15.77 10.42
CA VAL A 159 31.23 17.17 10.00
C VAL A 159 29.85 17.71 9.73
N GLU A 160 28.88 16.82 9.41
CA GLU A 160 27.50 17.20 9.14
C GLU A 160 26.58 16.04 9.49
N VAL A 161 25.40 16.34 10.06
CA VAL A 161 24.34 15.37 10.41
C VAL A 161 23.05 15.81 9.75
N PHE A 162 22.32 14.88 9.16
CA PHE A 162 21.02 15.09 8.54
C PHE A 162 19.94 14.42 9.38
N GLU A 163 18.78 15.07 9.45
CA GLU A 163 17.62 14.57 10.17
C GLU A 163 16.40 14.51 9.26
N SER A 164 15.53 13.50 9.48
CA SER A 164 14.24 13.42 8.78
C SER A 164 13.31 14.53 9.27
N SER A 165 12.60 15.16 8.36
CA SER A 165 11.54 16.12 8.68
C SER A 165 10.17 15.46 8.69
N VAL A 166 9.23 16.04 9.44
CA VAL A 166 7.85 15.58 9.51
C VAL A 166 7.07 16.19 8.32
N VAL A 167 6.56 15.33 7.43
CA VAL A 167 5.69 15.73 6.33
C VAL A 167 4.26 15.91 6.82
N ASN A 168 3.78 14.95 7.63
CA ASN A 168 2.47 15.01 8.26
C ASN A 168 2.56 14.36 9.64
N SER A 169 2.18 15.08 10.68
CA SER A 169 2.24 14.59 12.06
C SER A 169 1.10 13.63 12.41
N ASN A 170 0.02 13.61 11.62
CA ASN A 170 -1.15 12.78 11.86
C ASN A 170 -1.93 12.52 10.57
N LEU A 171 -1.66 11.39 9.90
CA LEU A 171 -2.31 10.99 8.65
C LEU A 171 -3.84 10.83 8.80
N CYS A 172 -4.29 10.36 9.96
CA CYS A 172 -5.70 10.08 10.24
C CYS A 172 -5.91 9.87 11.75
N SER A 173 -7.18 9.75 12.18
CA SER A 173 -7.53 9.40 13.55
C SER A 173 -6.99 8.02 13.98
N ALA A 174 -6.80 7.81 15.28
CA ALA A 174 -6.33 6.53 15.82
C ALA A 174 -7.28 5.36 15.47
N SER A 175 -8.60 5.61 15.44
CA SER A 175 -9.59 4.60 15.04
C SER A 175 -9.46 4.21 13.57
N THR A 176 -9.28 5.18 12.68
CA THR A 176 -9.01 4.95 11.25
C THR A 176 -7.71 4.17 11.07
N LEU A 177 -6.64 4.57 11.75
CA LEU A 177 -5.35 3.88 11.67
C LEU A 177 -5.45 2.41 12.09
N LYS A 178 -6.16 2.13 13.20
CA LYS A 178 -6.43 0.76 13.66
C LYS A 178 -7.21 -0.05 12.62
N GLY A 179 -8.22 0.54 11.99
CA GLY A 179 -8.99 -0.11 10.92
C GLY A 179 -8.14 -0.43 9.69
N ILE A 180 -7.31 0.52 9.26
CA ILE A 180 -6.38 0.32 8.13
C ILE A 180 -5.36 -0.78 8.42
N ARG A 181 -4.76 -0.81 9.60
CA ARG A 181 -3.83 -1.88 10.01
C ARG A 181 -4.51 -3.25 9.97
N ALA A 182 -5.75 -3.37 10.46
CA ALA A 182 -6.52 -4.60 10.38
C ALA A 182 -6.81 -5.04 8.92
N CYS A 183 -7.05 -4.10 8.01
CA CYS A 183 -7.19 -4.40 6.59
C CYS A 183 -5.88 -4.90 5.97
N LEU A 184 -4.74 -4.29 6.30
CA LEU A 184 -3.42 -4.71 5.82
C LEU A 184 -2.99 -6.06 6.38
N HIS A 185 -3.38 -6.37 7.61
CA HIS A 185 -3.27 -7.71 8.19
C HIS A 185 -4.00 -8.74 7.32
N ASP A 186 -5.28 -8.53 7.01
CA ASP A 186 -6.09 -9.48 6.27
C ASP A 186 -5.60 -9.74 4.84
N VAL A 187 -4.92 -8.80 4.22
CA VAL A 187 -4.27 -9.01 2.90
C VAL A 187 -3.23 -10.13 2.97
N VAL A 188 -2.56 -10.30 4.11
CA VAL A 188 -1.48 -11.28 4.32
C VAL A 188 -1.96 -12.52 5.07
N TRP A 189 -2.89 -12.38 6.03
CA TRP A 189 -3.23 -13.44 6.98
C TRP A 189 -4.61 -14.06 6.77
N ASN A 190 -5.44 -13.53 5.88
CA ASN A 190 -6.69 -14.16 5.50
C ASN A 190 -6.43 -15.22 4.43
N ASP A 191 -6.35 -16.49 4.81
CA ASP A 191 -5.98 -17.60 3.93
C ASP A 191 -6.99 -17.86 2.80
N THR A 192 -8.21 -17.36 2.91
CA THR A 192 -9.24 -17.53 1.88
C THR A 192 -9.26 -16.38 0.87
N LEU A 193 -9.07 -15.15 1.36
CA LEU A 193 -9.30 -13.93 0.58
C LEU A 193 -8.03 -13.09 0.36
N GLY A 194 -7.00 -13.29 1.18
CA GLY A 194 -5.80 -12.46 1.18
C GLY A 194 -4.96 -12.62 -0.08
N THR A 195 -4.79 -11.54 -0.82
CA THR A 195 -3.97 -11.57 -2.06
C THR A 195 -2.49 -11.86 -1.82
N ALA A 196 -2.00 -11.70 -0.60
CA ALA A 196 -0.62 -11.99 -0.21
C ALA A 196 -0.48 -13.10 0.85
N SER A 197 -1.53 -13.88 1.10
CA SER A 197 -1.55 -14.99 2.05
C SER A 197 -0.91 -16.26 1.44
N VAL A 198 -1.68 -17.30 1.23
CA VAL A 198 -1.25 -18.56 0.63
C VAL A 198 -1.85 -18.73 -0.76
N ASN A 199 -1.17 -19.45 -1.63
CA ASN A 199 -1.77 -19.85 -2.90
C ASN A 199 -2.61 -21.14 -2.72
N PRO A 200 -3.40 -21.57 -3.74
CA PRO A 200 -4.22 -22.78 -3.65
C PRO A 200 -3.44 -24.07 -3.36
N TRP A 201 -2.14 -24.08 -3.55
CA TRP A 201 -1.25 -25.23 -3.27
C TRP A 201 -0.57 -25.13 -1.90
N GLY A 202 -0.97 -24.17 -1.05
CA GLY A 202 -0.42 -23.99 0.29
C GLY A 202 0.92 -23.24 0.33
N THR A 203 1.41 -22.71 -0.78
CA THR A 203 2.65 -21.93 -0.80
C THR A 203 2.39 -20.52 -0.26
N ARG A 204 3.15 -20.12 0.74
CA ARG A 204 3.07 -18.79 1.34
C ARG A 204 3.65 -17.71 0.44
N LYS A 205 2.94 -16.62 0.34
CA LYS A 205 3.33 -15.43 -0.42
C LYS A 205 4.13 -14.48 0.50
N ALA A 206 3.48 -13.47 1.08
CA ALA A 206 4.10 -12.58 2.08
C ALA A 206 3.94 -13.09 3.52
N GLN A 207 3.08 -14.07 3.76
CA GLN A 207 2.87 -14.66 5.08
C GLN A 207 4.14 -15.43 5.52
N SER A 208 4.59 -15.22 6.75
CA SER A 208 5.78 -15.86 7.34
C SER A 208 5.47 -16.39 8.73
N ASP A 209 6.00 -17.59 9.06
CA ASP A 209 5.98 -18.12 10.42
C ASP A 209 6.97 -17.45 11.36
N LEU A 210 7.89 -16.67 10.79
CA LEU A 210 9.00 -16.10 11.52
C LEU A 210 8.75 -14.65 11.91
N VAL A 211 8.07 -13.88 11.04
CA VAL A 211 7.83 -12.45 11.22
C VAL A 211 6.43 -12.11 10.76
N ALA A 212 5.63 -11.51 11.62
CA ALA A 212 4.33 -10.99 11.22
C ALA A 212 4.51 -9.77 10.29
N ILE A 213 3.94 -9.87 9.10
CA ILE A 213 4.00 -8.83 8.06
C ILE A 213 2.58 -8.36 7.77
N ALA A 214 2.39 -7.05 7.67
CA ALA A 214 1.17 -6.45 7.15
C ALA A 214 1.47 -5.61 5.92
N GLY A 215 0.59 -5.62 4.92
CA GLY A 215 0.86 -4.89 3.68
C GLY A 215 -0.23 -5.03 2.63
N LYS A 216 0.07 -4.54 1.42
CA LYS A 216 -0.86 -4.53 0.29
C LYS A 216 -0.17 -4.90 -1.00
N THR A 217 -0.79 -5.77 -1.78
CA THR A 217 -0.43 -6.07 -3.18
C THR A 217 -0.89 -4.97 -4.12
N GLY A 218 -0.15 -4.76 -5.19
CA GLY A 218 -0.52 -3.89 -6.30
C GLY A 218 -0.25 -4.54 -7.64
N THR A 219 -1.20 -4.41 -8.55
CA THR A 219 -1.04 -4.76 -9.96
C THR A 219 -1.62 -3.61 -10.77
N ALA A 220 -0.77 -2.89 -11.50
CA ALA A 220 -1.16 -1.81 -12.38
C ALA A 220 -0.86 -2.16 -13.82
N GLN A 221 -1.82 -1.88 -14.73
CA GLN A 221 -1.58 -1.98 -16.17
C GLN A 221 -0.76 -0.78 -16.63
N ILE A 222 0.24 -1.03 -17.48
CA ILE A 222 1.08 0.01 -18.06
C ILE A 222 0.67 0.17 -19.51
N LEU A 223 0.21 1.38 -19.86
CA LEU A 223 -0.10 1.75 -21.24
C LEU A 223 1.14 2.43 -21.83
N GLU A 224 2.03 1.66 -22.45
CA GLU A 224 3.14 2.21 -23.21
C GLU A 224 2.75 2.36 -24.70
N LYS A 225 2.96 3.57 -25.26
CA LYS A 225 2.74 3.79 -26.70
C LYS A 225 3.66 2.86 -27.51
N GLY A 226 3.09 2.10 -28.43
CA GLY A 226 3.84 1.23 -29.36
C GLY A 226 3.91 -0.24 -28.95
N TYR A 227 3.36 -0.65 -27.82
CA TYR A 227 3.26 -2.06 -27.44
C TYR A 227 1.82 -2.57 -27.58
N SER A 228 1.65 -3.63 -28.37
CA SER A 228 0.35 -4.31 -28.55
C SER A 228 -0.07 -5.13 -27.30
N ASN A 229 0.88 -5.46 -26.41
CA ASN A 229 0.66 -6.25 -25.22
C ASN A 229 0.61 -5.35 -23.99
N ARG A 230 -0.45 -5.49 -23.20
CA ARG A 230 -0.57 -4.82 -21.89
C ARG A 230 0.52 -5.33 -20.98
N ARG A 231 1.47 -4.47 -20.64
CA ARG A 231 2.46 -4.76 -19.59
C ARG A 231 1.86 -4.45 -18.23
N HIS A 232 2.33 -5.15 -17.22
CA HIS A 232 1.91 -4.92 -15.84
C HIS A 232 3.10 -4.46 -15.01
N ARG A 233 2.79 -3.71 -13.98
CA ARG A 233 3.70 -3.43 -12.87
C ARG A 233 3.09 -4.08 -11.64
N MET A 234 3.90 -4.89 -10.98
CA MET A 234 3.51 -5.52 -9.73
C MET A 234 4.24 -4.88 -8.58
N SER A 235 3.59 -4.86 -7.43
CA SER A 235 4.18 -4.35 -6.21
C SER A 235 3.60 -5.03 -4.98
N PHE A 236 4.39 -5.06 -3.93
CA PHE A 236 3.95 -5.28 -2.57
C PHE A 236 4.62 -4.24 -1.68
N VAL A 237 3.85 -3.59 -0.83
CA VAL A 237 4.35 -2.63 0.16
C VAL A 237 3.76 -2.97 1.52
N GLY A 238 4.59 -2.94 2.55
CA GLY A 238 4.17 -3.29 3.89
C GLY A 238 5.20 -2.94 4.95
N TYR A 239 4.95 -3.40 6.16
CA TYR A 239 5.81 -3.18 7.32
C TYR A 239 5.90 -4.44 8.18
N PHE A 240 6.95 -4.51 8.97
CA PHE A 240 7.23 -5.61 9.89
C PHE A 240 8.16 -5.19 11.06
N PRO A 241 8.09 -5.89 12.23
CA PRO A 241 7.01 -6.77 12.65
C PRO A 241 5.68 -6.03 12.73
N GLU A 242 4.55 -6.73 12.54
CA GLU A 242 3.24 -6.08 12.45
C GLU A 242 2.83 -5.39 13.76
N GLU A 243 3.07 -6.05 14.91
CA GLU A 243 2.64 -5.55 16.22
C GLU A 243 3.47 -4.37 16.71
N ASN A 244 4.77 -4.32 16.36
CA ASN A 244 5.69 -3.25 16.70
C ASN A 244 6.57 -2.92 15.49
N PRO A 245 6.05 -2.15 14.53
CA PRO A 245 6.75 -1.92 13.26
C PRO A 245 8.11 -1.25 13.43
N GLN A 246 9.15 -1.90 12.91
CA GLN A 246 10.52 -1.39 12.89
C GLN A 246 10.96 -1.04 11.47
N TYR A 247 10.39 -1.71 10.48
CA TYR A 247 10.81 -1.60 9.09
C TYR A 247 9.60 -1.48 8.16
N THR A 248 9.75 -0.71 7.11
CA THR A 248 8.84 -0.68 5.96
C THR A 248 9.60 -1.10 4.71
N CYS A 249 8.96 -1.86 3.84
CA CYS A 249 9.57 -2.36 2.62
C CYS A 249 8.59 -2.28 1.45
N ILE A 250 9.11 -1.92 0.28
CA ILE A 250 8.38 -1.98 -0.99
C ILE A 250 9.18 -2.78 -2.01
N CYS A 251 8.55 -3.73 -2.67
CA CYS A 251 9.08 -4.41 -3.85
C CYS A 251 8.24 -4.02 -5.07
N VAL A 252 8.89 -3.65 -6.16
CA VAL A 252 8.25 -3.29 -7.43
C VAL A 252 8.92 -4.04 -8.56
N ILE A 253 8.14 -4.77 -9.36
CA ILE A 253 8.58 -5.46 -10.57
C ILE A 253 7.89 -4.83 -11.77
N HIS A 254 8.69 -4.39 -12.75
CA HIS A 254 8.21 -3.75 -13.96
C HIS A 254 8.25 -4.72 -15.13
N GLY A 255 7.11 -4.93 -15.80
CA GLY A 255 7.00 -5.77 -16.99
C GLY A 255 7.26 -7.26 -16.73
N PRO A 256 6.66 -7.88 -15.68
CA PRO A 256 6.85 -9.32 -15.44
C PRO A 256 6.34 -10.15 -16.61
N GLN A 257 6.95 -11.33 -16.81
CA GLN A 257 6.45 -12.32 -17.75
C GLN A 257 5.29 -13.10 -17.12
N TRP A 258 4.30 -13.45 -17.92
CA TRP A 258 3.19 -14.30 -17.50
C TRP A 258 3.63 -15.77 -17.28
N PRO A 259 3.17 -16.52 -16.29
CA PRO A 259 2.23 -16.12 -15.23
C PRO A 259 2.88 -15.27 -14.14
N TYR A 260 2.16 -14.27 -13.61
CA TYR A 260 2.61 -13.39 -12.55
C TYR A 260 1.56 -13.23 -11.45
N ASP A 261 2.02 -13.06 -10.20
CA ASP A 261 1.20 -12.82 -9.00
C ASP A 261 1.95 -11.87 -8.07
N ALA A 262 1.40 -10.69 -7.82
CA ALA A 262 2.05 -9.66 -7.00
C ALA A 262 2.35 -10.14 -5.56
N GLY A 263 1.52 -11.01 -5.00
CA GLY A 263 1.77 -11.65 -3.70
C GLY A 263 2.95 -12.60 -3.75
N MET A 264 3.00 -13.48 -4.80
CA MET A 264 4.10 -14.43 -4.97
C MET A 264 5.40 -13.73 -5.35
N ASP A 265 5.36 -12.83 -6.34
CA ASP A 265 6.59 -12.28 -6.92
C ASP A 265 7.19 -11.15 -6.05
N CYS A 266 6.34 -10.23 -5.56
CA CYS A 266 6.80 -9.12 -4.73
C CYS A 266 6.66 -9.41 -3.23
N GLY A 267 5.54 -10.04 -2.81
CA GLY A 267 5.29 -10.35 -1.41
C GLY A 267 6.30 -11.35 -0.85
N SER A 268 6.67 -12.39 -1.61
CA SER A 268 7.68 -13.37 -1.18
C SER A 268 9.08 -12.74 -1.03
N VAL A 269 9.41 -11.76 -1.86
CA VAL A 269 10.68 -11.00 -1.74
C VAL A 269 10.68 -10.21 -0.44
N VAL A 270 9.58 -9.47 -0.15
CA VAL A 270 9.46 -8.71 1.11
C VAL A 270 9.51 -9.64 2.31
N ARG A 271 8.86 -10.82 2.26
CA ARG A 271 8.94 -11.83 3.30
C ARG A 271 10.39 -12.25 3.58
N GLN A 272 11.14 -12.61 2.54
CA GLN A 272 12.54 -13.01 2.69
C GLN A 272 13.42 -11.88 3.24
N ILE A 273 13.16 -10.63 2.83
CA ILE A 273 13.85 -9.46 3.39
C ILE A 273 13.51 -9.32 4.87
N ALA A 274 12.22 -9.42 5.25
CA ALA A 274 11.79 -9.30 6.63
C ALA A 274 12.44 -10.38 7.53
N GLU A 275 12.39 -11.64 7.12
CA GLU A 275 12.99 -12.75 7.83
C GLU A 275 14.50 -12.54 8.06
N LYS A 276 15.23 -12.14 7.02
CA LYS A 276 16.67 -11.88 7.11
C LYS A 276 16.97 -10.62 7.95
N THR A 277 16.23 -9.54 7.76
CA THR A 277 16.43 -8.29 8.49
C THR A 277 16.27 -8.49 9.99
N MET A 278 15.21 -9.19 10.40
CA MET A 278 14.95 -9.47 11.81
C MET A 278 16.01 -10.39 12.42
N ALA A 279 16.51 -11.37 11.66
CA ALA A 279 17.60 -12.23 12.09
C ALA A 279 18.93 -11.43 12.27
N TYR A 280 19.21 -10.47 11.35
CA TYR A 280 20.41 -9.65 11.42
C TYR A 280 20.36 -8.57 12.52
N ALA A 281 19.18 -8.07 12.85
CA ALA A 281 19.02 -7.06 13.90
C ALA A 281 19.40 -7.59 15.30
N GLY A 282 19.68 -8.89 15.42
CA GLY A 282 20.07 -9.52 16.68
C GLY A 282 18.91 -9.68 17.67
N GLU A 283 17.72 -9.31 17.28
CA GLU A 283 16.51 -9.47 18.09
C GLU A 283 15.97 -10.91 18.03
N TYR A 284 16.36 -11.65 16.98
CA TYR A 284 15.90 -13.01 16.74
C TYR A 284 17.02 -13.90 16.23
N VAL A 285 16.99 -15.17 16.59
CA VAL A 285 17.80 -16.23 15.94
C VAL A 285 16.89 -17.25 15.29
N ILE A 286 17.28 -17.75 14.13
CA ILE A 286 16.55 -18.83 13.47
C ILE A 286 17.07 -20.17 14.05
N LYS A 287 16.25 -20.83 14.90
CA LYS A 287 16.50 -22.17 15.38
C LYS A 287 15.41 -23.12 14.90
N ASN A 288 15.81 -24.20 14.25
CA ASN A 288 14.89 -25.22 13.73
C ASN A 288 13.77 -24.64 12.85
N GLY A 289 14.09 -23.61 12.02
CA GLY A 289 13.12 -22.94 11.16
C GLY A 289 12.13 -22.01 11.88
N LYS A 290 12.39 -21.66 13.15
CA LYS A 290 11.60 -20.69 13.93
C LYS A 290 12.49 -19.54 14.38
N LEU A 291 11.94 -18.34 14.37
CA LEU A 291 12.53 -17.16 15.00
C LEU A 291 12.32 -17.26 16.52
N GLU A 292 13.42 -17.24 17.27
CA GLU A 292 13.43 -17.14 18.73
C GLU A 292 13.97 -15.76 19.12
N ILE A 293 13.30 -15.10 20.06
CA ILE A 293 13.77 -13.81 20.59
C ILE A 293 15.11 -14.03 21.31
N VAL A 294 16.14 -13.28 20.92
CA VAL A 294 17.40 -13.24 21.65
C VAL A 294 17.23 -12.26 22.80
N VAL A 295 16.99 -12.80 23.98
CA VAL A 295 17.08 -11.98 25.20
C VAL A 295 18.56 -11.74 25.46
N ASN A 296 19.08 -10.59 25.04
CA ASN A 296 20.37 -10.12 25.48
C ASN A 296 20.27 -9.87 27.01
N LYS A 297 20.91 -10.73 27.78
CA LYS A 297 21.06 -10.55 29.22
C LYS A 297 22.08 -9.45 29.52
#